data_521f11c6af38885002e2c3d63aaa7095
#
_entry.id   521f11c6af38885002e2c3d63aaa7095
#
_cell.length_a   1.000
_cell.length_b   1.000
_cell.length_c   1.000
_cell.angle_alpha   90.00
_cell.angle_beta   90.00
_cell.angle_gamma   90.00
#
_symmetry.space_group_name_H-M   'P 1'
#
loop_
_entity.id
_entity.type
_entity.pdbx_description
1 polymer ?
#
loop_
_entity_poly.entity_id
_entity_poly.type
_entity_poly.pdbx_seq_one_letter_code
_entity_poly.pdbx_strand_id
1 'polypeptide(L)'
;MGKDMEFEFDIVVALPKGAEDEDALFEAGCDDAVVGLVASGIIGLGFTRAGEDAEAVISDAVTQVLSALPKGAQLREVKPDLVSLADVAARLSISRQALQKRDMPPPSLGGLYRASEMLPALEAHPGKVRDALDAARGWFASAAAAQKINARASLSVDP
;
A
#
# COMPACT_ATOMS: atom_id res chain seq x y z
N MET A 1 10.02 -6.06 -23.41
CA MET A 1 9.01 -6.89 -22.74
C MET A 1 9.07 -6.69 -21.24
N GLY A 2 7.94 -6.34 -20.67
CA GLY A 2 7.83 -6.23 -19.24
C GLY A 2 7.92 -7.59 -18.59
N LYS A 3 8.43 -7.63 -17.38
CA LYS A 3 8.41 -8.84 -16.56
C LYS A 3 7.36 -8.65 -15.50
N ASP A 4 6.60 -9.70 -15.23
CA ASP A 4 5.70 -9.72 -14.11
C ASP A 4 6.48 -9.60 -12.81
N MET A 5 5.96 -8.82 -11.91
CA MET A 5 6.48 -8.62 -10.58
C MET A 5 5.33 -8.82 -9.59
N GLU A 6 5.63 -9.34 -8.42
CA GLU A 6 4.64 -9.41 -7.35
C GLU A 6 4.60 -8.07 -6.61
N PHE A 7 3.45 -7.41 -6.68
CA PHE A 7 3.20 -6.16 -5.96
C PHE A 7 2.48 -6.46 -4.66
N GLU A 8 3.01 -5.91 -3.57
CA GLU A 8 2.42 -6.04 -2.25
C GLU A 8 1.86 -4.68 -1.83
N PHE A 9 0.56 -4.64 -1.53
CA PHE A 9 -0.11 -3.40 -1.18
C PHE A 9 -1.32 -3.67 -0.29
N ASP A 10 -1.78 -2.63 0.40
CA ASP A 10 -2.99 -2.70 1.21
C ASP A 10 -4.00 -1.68 0.68
N ILE A 11 -5.26 -2.08 0.68
CA ILE A 11 -6.39 -1.22 0.35
C ILE A 11 -7.18 -0.97 1.64
N VAL A 12 -7.38 0.28 2.01
CA VAL A 12 -8.15 0.67 3.19
C VAL A 12 -9.45 1.29 2.74
N VAL A 13 -10.56 0.75 3.22
CA VAL A 13 -11.92 1.12 2.80
C VAL A 13 -12.78 1.45 4.01
N ALA A 14 -13.55 2.52 3.92
CA ALA A 14 -14.59 2.85 4.88
C ALA A 14 -15.90 2.20 4.41
N LEU A 15 -16.51 1.45 5.30
CA LEU A 15 -17.79 0.77 5.03
C LEU A 15 -18.95 1.63 5.48
N PRO A 16 -20.09 1.58 4.76
CA PRO A 16 -21.31 2.17 5.27
C PRO A 16 -21.75 1.43 6.54
N LYS A 17 -22.45 2.10 7.40
CA LYS A 17 -22.84 1.57 8.70
C LYS A 17 -23.63 0.27 8.56
N GLY A 18 -23.17 -0.78 9.27
CA GLY A 18 -23.84 -2.08 9.29
C GLY A 18 -23.51 -3.00 8.13
N ALA A 19 -22.54 -2.65 7.31
CA ALA A 19 -22.21 -3.38 6.09
C ALA A 19 -20.87 -4.14 6.18
N GLU A 20 -20.82 -5.15 7.03
CA GLU A 20 -19.67 -6.05 7.13
C GLU A 20 -20.01 -7.38 6.47
N ASP A 21 -19.43 -7.66 5.29
CA ASP A 21 -19.70 -8.89 4.55
C ASP A 21 -18.42 -9.36 3.84
N GLU A 22 -17.70 -10.28 4.49
CA GLU A 22 -16.47 -10.85 3.92
C GLU A 22 -16.76 -11.81 2.76
N ASP A 23 -17.93 -12.47 2.74
CA ASP A 23 -18.27 -13.43 1.70
C ASP A 23 -18.40 -12.75 0.33
N ALA A 24 -18.91 -11.52 0.30
CA ALA A 24 -19.01 -10.75 -0.94
C ALA A 24 -17.64 -10.49 -1.57
N LEU A 25 -16.62 -10.23 -0.75
CA LEU A 25 -15.26 -10.04 -1.23
C LEU A 25 -14.69 -11.28 -1.89
N PHE A 26 -14.95 -12.44 -1.28
CA PHE A 26 -14.52 -13.73 -1.78
C PHE A 26 -15.11 -14.02 -3.17
N GLU A 27 -16.41 -13.78 -3.31
CA GLU A 27 -17.14 -14.01 -4.56
C GLU A 27 -16.67 -13.08 -5.69
N ALA A 28 -16.18 -11.89 -5.34
CA ALA A 28 -15.71 -10.93 -6.33
C ALA A 28 -14.28 -11.17 -6.81
N GLY A 29 -13.64 -12.25 -6.35
CA GLY A 29 -12.26 -12.55 -6.74
C GLY A 29 -11.21 -11.93 -5.82
N CYS A 30 -11.61 -11.51 -4.62
CA CYS A 30 -10.70 -10.99 -3.60
C CYS A 30 -10.32 -12.07 -2.59
N ASP A 31 -10.36 -13.33 -3.00
CA ASP A 31 -10.01 -14.49 -2.18
C ASP A 31 -8.52 -14.55 -1.84
N ASP A 32 -7.71 -13.83 -2.56
CA ASP A 32 -6.28 -13.69 -2.28
C ASP A 32 -5.96 -12.60 -1.24
N ALA A 33 -6.98 -11.86 -0.79
CA ALA A 33 -6.77 -10.78 0.17
C ALA A 33 -6.74 -11.29 1.61
N VAL A 34 -5.87 -10.66 2.42
CA VAL A 34 -5.92 -10.82 3.87
C VAL A 34 -6.71 -9.65 4.41
N VAL A 35 -7.88 -9.94 4.99
CA VAL A 35 -8.80 -8.92 5.48
C VAL A 35 -8.61 -8.70 6.97
N GLY A 36 -8.50 -7.45 7.39
CA GLY A 36 -8.37 -7.08 8.79
C GLY A 36 -9.17 -5.83 9.12
N LEU A 37 -9.60 -5.74 10.38
CA LEU A 37 -10.28 -4.56 10.88
C LEU A 37 -9.22 -3.53 11.30
N VAL A 38 -9.29 -2.33 10.73
CA VAL A 38 -8.38 -1.22 11.08
C VAL A 38 -8.97 -0.40 12.20
N ALA A 39 -10.25 -0.07 12.08
CA ALA A 39 -11.03 0.67 13.07
C ALA A 39 -12.49 0.35 12.84
N SER A 40 -13.38 0.85 13.69
CA SER A 40 -14.81 0.65 13.51
C SER A 40 -15.26 1.18 12.15
N GLY A 41 -15.81 0.31 11.31
CA GLY A 41 -16.26 0.64 9.97
C GLY A 41 -15.14 0.84 8.95
N ILE A 42 -13.90 0.56 9.30
CA ILE A 42 -12.76 0.68 8.38
C ILE A 42 -12.02 -0.65 8.30
N ILE A 43 -11.94 -1.21 7.11
CA ILE A 43 -11.25 -2.47 6.87
C ILE A 43 -10.01 -2.25 6.03
N GLY A 44 -9.01 -3.08 6.25
CA GLY A 44 -7.82 -3.15 5.42
C GLY A 44 -7.74 -4.50 4.71
N LEU A 45 -7.37 -4.48 3.45
CA LEU A 45 -7.20 -5.68 2.64
C LEU A 45 -5.79 -5.71 2.11
N GLY A 46 -5.01 -6.69 2.54
CA GLY A 46 -3.64 -6.89 2.08
C GLY A 46 -3.61 -7.81 0.87
N PHE A 47 -2.95 -7.39 -0.18
CA PHE A 47 -2.82 -8.13 -1.44
C PHE A 47 -1.36 -8.36 -1.80
N THR A 48 -1.11 -9.49 -2.44
CA THR A 48 0.11 -9.76 -3.19
C THR A 48 -0.33 -10.24 -4.56
N ARG A 49 -0.16 -9.42 -5.58
CA ARG A 49 -0.61 -9.74 -6.95
C ARG A 49 0.47 -9.49 -7.96
N ALA A 50 0.59 -10.39 -8.92
CA ALA A 50 1.55 -10.28 -10.00
C ALA A 50 0.99 -9.45 -11.16
N GLY A 51 1.86 -8.76 -11.85
CA GLY A 51 1.54 -8.02 -13.06
C GLY A 51 2.74 -7.22 -13.55
N GLU A 52 2.59 -6.57 -14.68
CA GLU A 52 3.65 -5.77 -15.28
C GLU A 52 3.63 -4.33 -14.79
N ASP A 53 2.45 -3.82 -14.47
CA ASP A 53 2.24 -2.42 -14.10
C ASP A 53 1.51 -2.31 -12.76
N ALA A 54 2.17 -1.70 -11.79
CA ALA A 54 1.63 -1.55 -10.44
C ALA A 54 0.29 -0.80 -10.43
N GLU A 55 0.19 0.29 -11.19
CA GLU A 55 -1.03 1.10 -11.21
C GLU A 55 -2.23 0.28 -11.72
N ALA A 56 -2.04 -0.50 -12.78
CA ALA A 56 -3.08 -1.37 -13.31
C ALA A 56 -3.48 -2.45 -12.31
N VAL A 57 -2.49 -3.10 -11.70
CA VAL A 57 -2.74 -4.18 -10.71
C VAL A 57 -3.52 -3.65 -9.52
N ILE A 58 -3.11 -2.52 -8.97
CA ILE A 58 -3.76 -1.92 -7.79
C ILE A 58 -5.15 -1.38 -8.16
N SER A 59 -5.28 -0.71 -9.29
CA SER A 59 -6.57 -0.17 -9.75
C SER A 59 -7.60 -1.28 -9.96
N ASP A 60 -7.19 -2.40 -10.53
CA ASP A 60 -8.06 -3.57 -10.70
C ASP A 60 -8.51 -4.11 -9.35
N ALA A 61 -7.60 -4.22 -8.39
CA ALA A 61 -7.93 -4.68 -7.04
C ALA A 61 -8.91 -3.72 -6.35
N VAL A 62 -8.70 -2.41 -6.46
CA VAL A 62 -9.62 -1.40 -5.89
C VAL A 62 -11.00 -1.54 -6.52
N THR A 63 -11.09 -1.69 -7.84
CA THR A 63 -12.35 -1.87 -8.55
C THR A 63 -13.07 -3.13 -8.06
N GLN A 64 -12.36 -4.24 -7.93
CA GLN A 64 -12.93 -5.50 -7.43
C GLN A 64 -13.47 -5.35 -6.02
N VAL A 65 -12.69 -4.72 -5.14
CA VAL A 65 -13.09 -4.53 -3.73
C VAL A 65 -14.35 -3.65 -3.66
N LEU A 66 -14.34 -2.51 -4.32
CA LEU A 66 -15.48 -1.59 -4.25
C LEU A 66 -16.73 -2.17 -4.91
N SER A 67 -16.57 -2.97 -5.98
CA SER A 67 -17.70 -3.65 -6.63
C SER A 67 -18.32 -4.73 -5.76
N ALA A 68 -17.53 -5.36 -4.90
CA ALA A 68 -17.98 -6.43 -4.02
C ALA A 68 -18.65 -5.89 -2.75
N LEU A 69 -18.28 -4.70 -2.33
CA LEU A 69 -18.78 -4.11 -1.09
C LEU A 69 -20.12 -3.39 -1.30
N PRO A 70 -20.91 -3.21 -0.25
CA PRO A 70 -22.16 -2.46 -0.35
C PRO A 70 -21.97 -1.06 -0.90
N LYS A 71 -22.97 -0.57 -1.60
CA LYS A 71 -22.98 0.80 -2.13
C LYS A 71 -22.76 1.79 -0.98
N GLY A 72 -21.87 2.72 -1.18
CA GLY A 72 -21.47 3.67 -0.16
C GLY A 72 -20.10 3.37 0.45
N ALA A 73 -19.52 2.20 0.18
CA ALA A 73 -18.14 1.93 0.56
C ALA A 73 -17.19 2.88 -0.18
N GLN A 74 -16.23 3.43 0.54
CA GLN A 74 -15.31 4.42 -0.01
C GLN A 74 -13.86 4.03 0.20
N LEU A 75 -13.07 4.16 -0.84
CA LEU A 75 -11.63 4.02 -0.74
C LEU A 75 -11.08 5.15 0.14
N ARG A 76 -10.35 4.76 1.17
CA ARG A 76 -9.69 5.72 2.06
C ARG A 76 -8.23 5.90 1.70
N GLU A 77 -7.56 4.80 1.41
CA GLU A 77 -6.12 4.83 1.20
C GLU A 77 -5.64 3.55 0.53
N VAL A 78 -4.61 3.67 -0.30
CA VAL A 78 -3.78 2.54 -0.75
C VAL A 78 -2.41 2.72 -0.10
N LYS A 79 -1.88 1.65 0.49
CA LYS A 79 -0.55 1.63 1.11
C LYS A 79 0.39 0.71 0.34
N PRO A 80 1.70 0.98 0.31
CA PRO A 80 2.38 2.07 1.00
C PRO A 80 2.35 3.36 0.20
N ASP A 81 2.22 4.48 0.88
CA ASP A 81 2.34 5.82 0.28
C ASP A 81 3.13 6.69 1.26
N LEU A 82 2.44 7.28 2.24
CA LEU A 82 3.09 7.97 3.34
C LEU A 82 3.40 6.96 4.45
N VAL A 83 4.65 6.89 4.85
CA VAL A 83 5.12 5.89 5.82
C VAL A 83 5.95 6.55 6.90
N SER A 84 5.94 5.94 8.09
CA SER A 84 6.86 6.34 9.17
C SER A 84 8.20 5.64 8.98
N LEU A 85 9.23 6.16 9.63
CA LEU A 85 10.52 5.44 9.67
C LEU A 85 10.37 4.07 10.31
N ALA A 86 9.47 3.94 11.30
CA ALA A 86 9.20 2.65 11.95
C ALA A 86 8.63 1.63 10.98
N ASP A 87 7.72 2.05 10.10
CA ASP A 87 7.14 1.17 9.07
C ASP A 87 8.22 0.61 8.14
N VAL A 88 9.08 1.48 7.66
CA VAL A 88 10.16 1.09 6.75
C VAL A 88 11.21 0.23 7.47
N ALA A 89 11.57 0.60 8.68
CA ALA A 89 12.53 -0.15 9.48
C ALA A 89 12.04 -1.59 9.73
N ALA A 90 10.73 -1.75 10.01
CA ALA A 90 10.13 -3.07 10.17
C ALA A 90 10.24 -3.91 8.89
N ARG A 91 9.99 -3.31 7.73
CA ARG A 91 10.14 -4.00 6.44
C ARG A 91 11.58 -4.43 6.16
N LEU A 92 12.54 -3.66 6.61
CA LEU A 92 13.96 -3.94 6.41
C LEU A 92 14.58 -4.74 7.54
N SER A 93 13.80 -5.10 8.56
CA SER A 93 14.26 -5.84 9.74
C SER A 93 15.43 -5.16 10.45
N ILE A 94 15.38 -3.84 10.53
CA ILE A 94 16.36 -3.03 11.26
C ILE A 94 15.65 -2.14 12.27
N SER A 95 16.41 -1.53 13.17
CA SER A 95 15.85 -0.57 14.11
C SER A 95 15.57 0.76 13.42
N ARG A 96 14.63 1.52 13.99
CA ARG A 96 14.35 2.87 13.52
C ARG A 96 15.60 3.75 13.57
N GLN A 97 16.40 3.60 14.64
CA GLN A 97 17.65 4.36 14.81
C GLN A 97 18.66 4.03 13.70
N ALA A 98 18.76 2.76 13.32
CA ALA A 98 19.64 2.35 12.23
C ALA A 98 19.21 2.98 10.90
N LEU A 99 17.90 3.08 10.66
CA LEU A 99 17.37 3.72 9.46
C LEU A 99 17.64 5.22 9.48
N GLN A 100 17.47 5.89 10.62
CA GLN A 100 17.72 7.33 10.76
C GLN A 100 19.17 7.74 10.48
N LYS A 101 20.11 6.82 10.69
CA LYS A 101 21.53 7.09 10.40
C LYS A 101 21.86 7.06 8.92
N ARG A 102 20.93 6.61 8.09
CA ARG A 102 21.11 6.58 6.64
C ARG A 102 20.74 7.93 6.05
N ASP A 103 21.25 8.18 4.86
CA ASP A 103 20.96 9.39 4.10
C ASP A 103 19.56 9.24 3.46
N MET A 104 18.54 9.62 4.21
CA MET A 104 17.13 9.51 3.77
C MET A 104 16.66 10.83 3.18
N PRO A 105 15.67 10.80 2.27
CA PRO A 105 15.05 12.02 1.79
C PRO A 105 14.34 12.74 2.96
N PRO A 106 14.07 14.04 2.82
CA PRO A 106 13.35 14.76 3.86
C PRO A 106 11.92 14.25 3.99
N PRO A 107 11.30 14.39 5.17
CA PRO A 107 9.90 14.03 5.33
C PRO A 107 8.99 14.89 4.45
N SER A 108 7.85 14.33 4.09
CA SER A 108 6.84 14.99 3.30
C SER A 108 5.70 15.49 4.20
N LEU A 109 4.49 15.00 4.01
CA LEU A 109 3.32 15.46 4.75
C LEU A 109 3.28 14.89 6.17
N GLY A 110 3.01 15.77 7.15
CA GLY A 110 2.80 15.35 8.53
C GLY A 110 3.98 14.65 9.19
N GLY A 111 5.20 14.93 8.75
CA GLY A 111 6.39 14.26 9.26
C GLY A 111 6.57 12.83 8.75
N LEU A 112 5.71 12.39 7.84
CA LEU A 112 5.80 11.08 7.20
C LEU A 112 6.63 11.18 5.91
N TYR A 113 7.11 10.04 5.45
CA TYR A 113 7.97 9.95 4.28
C TYR A 113 7.20 9.33 3.11
N ARG A 114 7.48 9.77 1.88
CA ARG A 114 6.97 9.09 0.70
C ARG A 114 7.78 7.81 0.48
N ALA A 115 7.12 6.67 0.54
CA ALA A 115 7.80 5.39 0.31
C ALA A 115 8.46 5.35 -1.07
N SER A 116 7.85 5.99 -2.06
CA SER A 116 8.40 6.08 -3.42
C SER A 116 9.76 6.80 -3.48
N GLU A 117 10.01 7.73 -2.57
CA GLU A 117 11.28 8.45 -2.50
C GLU A 117 12.35 7.68 -1.74
N MET A 118 11.94 6.80 -0.84
CA MET A 118 12.89 6.07 0.01
C MET A 118 13.61 4.96 -0.74
N LEU A 119 12.96 4.33 -1.71
CA LEU A 119 13.57 3.22 -2.44
C LEU A 119 14.87 3.64 -3.15
N PRO A 120 14.91 4.74 -3.94
CA PRO A 120 16.17 5.14 -4.57
C PRO A 120 17.28 5.43 -3.55
N ALA A 121 16.96 6.03 -2.43
CA ALA A 121 17.91 6.32 -1.37
C ALA A 121 18.52 5.03 -0.78
N LEU A 122 17.65 4.03 -0.55
CA LEU A 122 18.09 2.73 -0.03
C LEU A 122 18.89 1.94 -1.07
N GLU A 123 18.51 2.02 -2.34
CA GLU A 123 19.22 1.32 -3.44
C GLU A 123 20.60 1.91 -3.70
N ALA A 124 20.78 3.18 -3.45
CA ALA A 124 22.07 3.85 -3.65
C ALA A 124 23.15 3.26 -2.72
N HIS A 125 22.79 2.92 -1.49
CA HIS A 125 23.73 2.38 -0.50
C HIS A 125 23.03 1.29 0.35
N PRO A 126 22.73 0.12 -0.23
CA PRO A 126 21.95 -0.90 0.49
C PRO A 126 22.70 -1.51 1.67
N GLY A 127 24.01 -1.77 1.56
CA GLY A 127 24.78 -2.34 2.67
C GLY A 127 24.15 -3.60 3.23
N LYS A 128 23.97 -3.63 4.55
CA LYS A 128 23.42 -4.79 5.27
C LYS A 128 21.94 -5.07 5.01
N VAL A 129 21.20 -4.11 4.45
CA VAL A 129 19.77 -4.29 4.20
C VAL A 129 19.47 -4.80 2.79
N ARG A 130 20.47 -5.14 2.00
CA ARG A 130 20.29 -5.59 0.62
C ARG A 130 19.26 -6.72 0.49
N ASP A 131 19.40 -7.76 1.28
CA ASP A 131 18.51 -8.93 1.18
C ASP A 131 17.08 -8.57 1.62
N ALA A 132 16.95 -7.82 2.70
CA ALA A 132 15.64 -7.37 3.17
C ALA A 132 14.98 -6.41 2.16
N LEU A 133 15.78 -5.55 1.53
CA LEU A 133 15.30 -4.65 0.50
C LEU A 133 14.80 -5.43 -0.72
N ASP A 134 15.54 -6.45 -1.15
CA ASP A 134 15.12 -7.31 -2.25
C ASP A 134 13.79 -8.01 -1.93
N ALA A 135 13.63 -8.49 -0.69
CA ALA A 135 12.38 -9.11 -0.24
C ALA A 135 11.21 -8.12 -0.20
N ALA A 136 11.49 -6.84 0.05
CA ALA A 136 10.47 -5.79 0.14
C ALA A 136 10.22 -5.05 -1.19
N ARG A 137 10.84 -5.46 -2.29
CA ARG A 137 10.74 -4.73 -3.55
C ARG A 137 9.31 -4.60 -4.06
N GLY A 138 8.49 -5.62 -3.90
CA GLY A 138 7.10 -5.56 -4.33
C GLY A 138 6.29 -4.52 -3.56
N TRP A 139 6.61 -4.34 -2.30
CA TRP A 139 6.01 -3.32 -1.45
C TRP A 139 6.45 -1.92 -1.89
N PHE A 140 7.74 -1.68 -2.04
CA PHE A 140 8.26 -0.38 -2.49
C PHE A 140 7.81 -0.06 -3.92
N ALA A 141 7.76 -1.06 -4.80
CA ALA A 141 7.35 -0.86 -6.19
C ALA A 141 5.90 -0.44 -6.33
N SER A 142 5.07 -0.72 -5.34
CA SER A 142 3.66 -0.30 -5.29
C SER A 142 3.50 1.17 -4.92
N ALA A 143 4.50 1.79 -4.30
CA ALA A 143 4.37 3.09 -3.64
C ALA A 143 4.01 4.24 -4.60
N ALA A 144 4.65 4.33 -5.76
CA ALA A 144 4.37 5.40 -6.71
C ALA A 144 2.94 5.33 -7.25
N ALA A 145 2.46 4.12 -7.53
CA ALA A 145 1.08 3.89 -7.97
C ALA A 145 0.08 4.20 -6.86
N ALA A 146 0.37 3.77 -5.63
CA ALA A 146 -0.47 4.08 -4.47
C ALA A 146 -0.61 5.59 -4.28
N GLN A 147 0.48 6.32 -4.40
CA GLN A 147 0.48 7.78 -4.30
C GLN A 147 -0.45 8.42 -5.32
N LYS A 148 -0.41 7.98 -6.58
CA LYS A 148 -1.26 8.50 -7.65
C LYS A 148 -2.74 8.20 -7.38
N ILE A 149 -3.04 6.99 -6.98
CA ILE A 149 -4.41 6.56 -6.70
C ILE A 149 -4.97 7.35 -5.51
N ASN A 150 -4.19 7.52 -4.45
CA ASN A 150 -4.59 8.30 -3.28
C ASN A 150 -4.84 9.77 -3.64
N ALA A 151 -4.00 10.35 -4.48
CA ALA A 151 -4.17 11.73 -4.93
C ALA A 151 -5.47 11.91 -5.73
N ARG A 152 -5.77 10.98 -6.64
CA ARG A 152 -7.02 11.01 -7.40
C ARG A 152 -8.24 10.86 -6.50
N ALA A 153 -8.18 9.93 -5.55
CA ALA A 153 -9.26 9.71 -4.60
C ALA A 153 -9.51 10.95 -3.74
N SER A 154 -8.45 11.61 -3.32
CA SER A 154 -8.52 12.85 -2.54
C SER A 154 -9.19 13.99 -3.33
N LEU A 155 -8.90 14.09 -4.62
CA LEU A 155 -9.48 15.13 -5.49
C LEU A 155 -10.94 14.85 -5.85
N SER A 156 -11.39 13.60 -5.76
CA SER A 156 -12.76 13.21 -6.11
C SER A 156 -13.75 13.31 -4.97
N VAL A 157 -13.28 13.65 -3.76
CA VAL A 157 -14.17 13.81 -2.61
C VAL A 157 -14.89 15.15 -2.71
N ASP A 158 -16.20 15.10 -2.67
CA ASP A 158 -17.02 16.32 -2.65
C ASP A 158 -16.86 17.04 -1.31
N PRO A 159 -16.73 18.35 -1.35
CA PRO A 159 -16.59 19.15 -0.13
C PRO A 159 -17.85 19.12 0.74
#